data_245eac26c58f70cdeb1f47eea412645a
#
_entry.id   245eac26c58f70cdeb1f47eea412645a
#
_cell.length_a   1.000
_cell.length_b   1.000
_cell.length_c   1.000
_cell.angle_alpha   90.00
_cell.angle_beta   90.00
_cell.angle_gamma   90.00
#
_symmetry.space_group_name_H-M   'P 1'
#
loop_
_entity.id
_entity.type
_entity.pdbx_description
1 polymer ?
#
loop_
_entity_poly.entity_id
_entity_poly.type
_entity_poly.pdbx_seq_one_letter_code
_entity_poly.pdbx_strand_id
1 'polypeptide(L)'
;CSPIKGRRMLNLDSEDEGVFTAGCAGGNRTECVIPVAREKFDGTVLKVTVNGLRGGHSGEMINRGRANSSMLIGRALDVLDGVCDMRVVSVDGGLKDNAIPVESFAVVVVSDEKKAREALEKFGDDLKNEYRTPDPDVTLCVESAAPTVLPMTNADSEKVVTLLTC
;
A
#
# COMPACT_ATOMS: atom_id res chain seq x y z
N CYS A 1 -2.76 -6.27 -33.04
CA CYS A 1 -1.75 -6.09 -34.11
C CYS A 1 -1.43 -4.61 -34.24
N SER A 2 -0.13 -4.23 -34.25
CA SER A 2 0.30 -2.85 -34.44
C SER A 2 0.02 -2.38 -35.87
N PRO A 3 -0.51 -1.16 -36.09
CA PRO A 3 -0.66 -0.57 -37.40
C PRO A 3 0.68 -0.15 -38.04
N ILE A 4 1.77 -0.17 -37.28
CA ILE A 4 3.11 0.24 -37.68
C ILE A 4 3.75 -0.87 -38.51
N LYS A 5 4.16 -0.54 -39.74
CA LYS A 5 4.81 -1.46 -40.70
C LYS A 5 6.34 -1.26 -40.77
N GLY A 6 6.90 -0.38 -39.96
CA GLY A 6 8.33 -0.11 -39.92
C GLY A 6 9.12 -1.34 -39.45
N ARG A 7 10.29 -1.58 -40.06
CA ARG A 7 11.22 -2.67 -39.69
C ARG A 7 12.34 -2.20 -38.75
N ARG A 8 12.40 -0.91 -38.48
CA ARG A 8 13.39 -0.29 -37.59
C ARG A 8 12.65 0.64 -36.66
N MET A 9 12.99 0.60 -35.40
CA MET A 9 12.45 1.47 -34.36
C MET A 9 13.64 2.06 -33.58
N LEU A 10 13.63 3.37 -33.41
CA LEU A 10 14.48 4.08 -32.46
C LEU A 10 13.59 4.47 -31.30
N ASN A 11 13.88 3.89 -30.14
CA ASN A 11 13.26 4.31 -28.88
C ASN A 11 14.23 5.31 -28.22
N LEU A 12 13.74 6.54 -28.01
CA LEU A 12 14.52 7.62 -27.36
C LEU A 12 14.20 7.74 -25.87
N ASP A 13 13.34 6.88 -25.37
CA ASP A 13 12.97 6.78 -23.95
C ASP A 13 13.98 5.91 -23.22
N SER A 14 15.16 6.49 -22.97
CA SER A 14 16.26 5.89 -22.20
C SER A 14 16.68 6.86 -21.12
N GLU A 15 17.03 6.35 -19.94
CA GLU A 15 17.26 7.14 -18.73
C GLU A 15 18.72 7.61 -18.62
N ASP A 16 19.67 6.86 -19.17
CA ASP A 16 21.07 7.19 -19.12
C ASP A 16 21.57 7.80 -20.45
N GLU A 17 22.12 9.01 -20.38
CA GLU A 17 22.71 9.69 -21.53
C GLU A 17 23.92 8.90 -22.06
N GLY A 18 23.94 8.67 -23.38
CA GLY A 18 25.03 7.96 -24.05
C GLY A 18 25.01 6.44 -23.91
N VAL A 19 23.99 5.87 -23.30
CA VAL A 19 23.81 4.41 -23.15
C VAL A 19 22.82 3.89 -24.17
N PHE A 20 23.24 2.90 -24.97
CA PHE A 20 22.38 2.18 -25.91
C PHE A 20 21.92 0.87 -25.30
N THR A 21 20.64 0.77 -24.97
CA THR A 21 20.02 -0.46 -24.46
C THR A 21 19.54 -1.34 -25.59
N ALA A 22 20.11 -2.53 -25.74
CA ALA A 22 19.79 -3.46 -26.85
C ALA A 22 18.60 -4.40 -26.54
N GLY A 23 18.07 -4.36 -25.33
CA GLY A 23 16.92 -5.16 -24.92
C GLY A 23 16.40 -4.71 -23.56
N CYS A 24 15.22 -5.21 -23.18
CA CYS A 24 14.62 -4.96 -21.87
C CYS A 24 14.01 -6.25 -21.32
N ALA A 25 13.79 -6.29 -20.01
CA ALA A 25 13.02 -7.34 -19.39
C ALA A 25 11.56 -7.24 -19.84
N GLY A 26 10.92 -8.38 -20.05
CA GLY A 26 9.48 -8.45 -20.27
C GLY A 26 8.73 -8.16 -18.96
N GLY A 27 7.49 -7.69 -19.10
CA GLY A 27 6.57 -7.48 -17.97
C GLY A 27 5.28 -8.26 -18.18
N ASN A 28 4.66 -8.66 -17.08
CA ASN A 28 3.32 -9.20 -17.06
C ASN A 28 2.50 -8.45 -16.01
N ARG A 29 1.27 -8.09 -16.36
CA ARG A 29 0.31 -7.51 -15.43
C ARG A 29 -0.73 -8.57 -15.09
N THR A 30 -0.88 -8.83 -13.80
CA THR A 30 -1.89 -9.77 -13.28
C THR A 30 -2.87 -8.99 -12.41
N GLU A 31 -4.14 -9.07 -12.76
CA GLU A 31 -5.24 -8.57 -11.93
C GLU A 31 -5.77 -9.70 -11.07
N CYS A 32 -5.69 -9.54 -9.74
CA CYS A 32 -6.20 -10.51 -8.77
C CYS A 32 -7.52 -10.00 -8.20
N VAL A 33 -8.61 -10.70 -8.49
CA VAL A 33 -9.94 -10.38 -7.96
C VAL A 33 -10.28 -11.34 -6.83
N ILE A 34 -10.42 -10.81 -5.61
CA ILE A 34 -10.72 -11.59 -4.41
C ILE A 34 -12.16 -11.27 -3.97
N PRO A 35 -13.10 -12.20 -4.05
CA PRO A 35 -14.44 -11.99 -3.53
C PRO A 35 -14.40 -11.92 -2.00
N VAL A 36 -15.12 -10.93 -1.43
CA VAL A 36 -15.23 -10.75 0.02
C VAL A 36 -16.68 -10.73 0.45
N ALA A 37 -17.00 -11.40 1.57
CA ALA A 37 -18.26 -11.31 2.26
C ALA A 37 -18.20 -10.17 3.29
N ARG A 38 -19.37 -9.59 3.60
CA ARG A 38 -19.49 -8.46 4.52
C ARG A 38 -20.56 -8.75 5.57
N GLU A 39 -20.31 -8.32 6.80
CA GLU A 39 -21.21 -8.54 7.94
C GLU A 39 -21.21 -7.32 8.87
N LYS A 40 -22.19 -7.25 9.76
CA LYS A 40 -22.19 -6.22 10.82
C LYS A 40 -21.13 -6.55 11.85
N PHE A 41 -20.40 -5.53 12.24
CA PHE A 41 -19.46 -5.58 13.35
C PHE A 41 -19.55 -4.27 14.12
N ASP A 42 -19.75 -4.35 15.43
CA ASP A 42 -19.91 -3.19 16.30
C ASP A 42 -18.52 -2.71 16.77
N GLY A 43 -18.25 -1.44 16.58
CA GLY A 43 -16.96 -0.85 16.97
C GLY A 43 -16.79 0.58 16.47
N THR A 44 -15.62 1.13 16.72
CA THR A 44 -15.25 2.46 16.23
C THR A 44 -14.62 2.36 14.83
N VAL A 45 -15.05 3.25 13.94
CA VAL A 45 -14.50 3.31 12.58
C VAL A 45 -13.32 4.26 12.53
N LEU A 46 -12.19 3.75 12.08
CA LEU A 46 -10.96 4.50 11.92
C LEU A 46 -10.50 4.48 10.45
N LYS A 47 -9.96 5.60 9.99
CA LYS A 47 -9.19 5.68 8.75
C LYS A 47 -7.71 5.80 9.13
N VAL A 48 -6.92 4.84 8.67
CA VAL A 48 -5.46 4.81 8.83
C VAL A 48 -4.85 5.19 7.50
N THR A 49 -4.03 6.22 7.47
CA THR A 49 -3.38 6.72 6.25
C THR A 49 -1.86 6.73 6.44
N VAL A 50 -1.14 6.16 5.49
CA VAL A 50 0.31 6.32 5.36
C VAL A 50 0.60 7.23 4.19
N ASN A 51 1.41 8.27 4.42
CA ASN A 51 1.82 9.23 3.40
C ASN A 51 3.22 9.81 3.68
N GLY A 52 3.63 10.83 2.91
CA GLY A 52 4.94 11.48 3.08
C GLY A 52 6.10 10.69 2.45
N LEU A 53 5.83 9.68 1.65
CA LEU A 53 6.85 8.87 1.00
C LEU A 53 7.33 9.52 -0.30
N ARG A 54 8.62 9.31 -0.63
CA ARG A 54 9.26 9.85 -1.84
C ARG A 54 8.87 9.12 -3.11
N GLY A 55 8.58 7.81 -3.01
CA GLY A 55 8.24 6.99 -4.15
C GLY A 55 9.34 6.93 -5.21
N GLY A 56 8.95 6.74 -6.47
CA GLY A 56 9.84 6.68 -7.61
C GLY A 56 9.47 5.57 -8.58
N HIS A 57 10.25 5.44 -9.67
CA HIS A 57 10.05 4.37 -10.65
C HIS A 57 10.38 3.02 -10.03
N SER A 58 9.45 2.06 -10.12
CA SER A 58 9.57 0.75 -9.45
C SER A 58 10.74 -0.11 -9.96
N GLY A 59 11.20 0.09 -11.19
CA GLY A 59 12.36 -0.60 -11.76
C GLY A 59 13.67 0.05 -11.34
N GLU A 60 13.83 1.37 -11.52
CA GLU A 60 15.11 2.06 -11.35
C GLU A 60 15.42 2.44 -9.91
N MET A 61 14.38 2.71 -9.13
CA MET A 61 14.54 3.19 -7.77
C MET A 61 14.26 2.14 -6.69
N ILE A 62 14.01 0.89 -7.08
CA ILE A 62 13.75 -0.21 -6.15
C ILE A 62 14.91 -0.45 -5.18
N ASN A 63 16.15 -0.20 -5.64
CA ASN A 63 17.38 -0.35 -4.84
C ASN A 63 17.62 0.80 -3.84
N ARG A 64 16.78 1.84 -3.83
CA ARG A 64 16.93 3.00 -2.94
C ARG A 64 16.40 2.75 -1.53
N GLY A 65 15.80 1.59 -1.28
CA GLY A 65 15.23 1.24 0.03
C GLY A 65 14.03 2.08 0.44
N ARG A 66 13.36 2.74 -0.54
CA ARG A 66 12.16 3.55 -0.28
C ARG A 66 10.98 2.69 0.14
N ALA A 67 10.18 3.23 1.03
CA ALA A 67 9.00 2.56 1.53
C ALA A 67 7.91 2.45 0.45
N ASN A 68 7.11 1.40 0.55
CA ASN A 68 5.89 1.18 -0.22
C ASN A 68 4.69 1.36 0.72
N SER A 69 3.89 2.41 0.50
CA SER A 69 2.76 2.74 1.38
C SER A 69 1.74 1.61 1.52
N SER A 70 1.52 0.80 0.47
CA SER A 70 0.59 -0.33 0.52
C SER A 70 1.09 -1.44 1.46
N MET A 71 2.39 -1.72 1.46
CA MET A 71 3.00 -2.65 2.41
C MET A 71 2.94 -2.11 3.84
N LEU A 72 3.15 -0.79 4.02
CA LEU A 72 3.07 -0.17 5.35
C LEU A 72 1.65 -0.18 5.91
N ILE A 73 0.61 -0.01 5.08
CA ILE A 73 -0.78 -0.21 5.49
C ILE A 73 -1.03 -1.66 5.88
N GLY A 74 -0.51 -2.64 5.12
CA GLY A 74 -0.59 -4.05 5.51
C GLY A 74 -0.01 -4.30 6.91
N ARG A 75 1.19 -3.79 7.18
CA ARG A 75 1.83 -3.87 8.50
C ARG A 75 1.03 -3.15 9.60
N ALA A 76 0.41 -2.01 9.30
CA ALA A 76 -0.46 -1.30 10.25
C ALA A 76 -1.70 -2.13 10.60
N LEU A 77 -2.30 -2.81 9.62
CA LEU A 77 -3.42 -3.71 9.84
C LEU A 77 -3.03 -4.94 10.66
N ASP A 78 -1.86 -5.52 10.41
CA ASP A 78 -1.30 -6.64 11.20
C ASP A 78 -1.08 -6.24 12.68
N VAL A 79 -0.56 -5.04 12.91
CA VAL A 79 -0.42 -4.47 14.28
C VAL A 79 -1.79 -4.34 14.95
N LEU A 80 -2.83 -3.89 14.23
CA LEU A 80 -4.18 -3.76 14.78
C LEU A 80 -4.79 -5.12 15.12
N ASP A 81 -4.64 -6.10 14.23
CA ASP A 81 -5.15 -7.46 14.41
C ASP A 81 -4.52 -8.14 15.66
N GLY A 82 -3.27 -7.80 15.95
CA GLY A 82 -2.56 -8.28 17.14
C GLY A 82 -3.01 -7.67 18.48
N VAL A 83 -3.77 -6.56 18.48
CA VAL A 83 -4.12 -5.85 19.73
C VAL A 83 -5.62 -5.78 20.03
N CYS A 84 -6.49 -5.89 19.03
CA CYS A 84 -7.95 -5.87 19.19
C CYS A 84 -8.63 -6.56 18.02
N ASP A 85 -9.89 -6.99 18.24
CA ASP A 85 -10.70 -7.45 17.12
C ASP A 85 -10.93 -6.32 16.14
N MET A 86 -10.61 -6.54 14.87
CA MET A 86 -10.81 -5.57 13.82
C MET A 86 -11.42 -6.18 12.57
N ARG A 87 -12.08 -5.35 11.78
CA ARG A 87 -12.62 -5.72 10.46
C ARG A 87 -12.24 -4.65 9.45
N VAL A 88 -11.77 -5.08 8.29
CA VAL A 88 -11.44 -4.19 7.19
C VAL A 88 -12.72 -3.76 6.47
N VAL A 89 -12.89 -2.47 6.24
CA VAL A 89 -13.95 -1.90 5.38
C VAL A 89 -13.46 -1.75 3.96
N SER A 90 -12.31 -1.07 3.80
CA SER A 90 -11.66 -0.86 2.51
C SER A 90 -10.17 -0.61 2.69
N VAL A 91 -9.41 -0.91 1.64
CA VAL A 91 -8.01 -0.51 1.48
C VAL A 91 -7.88 0.09 0.10
N ASP A 92 -7.14 1.18 -0.01
CA ASP A 92 -6.87 1.83 -1.28
C ASP A 92 -5.49 2.50 -1.26
N GLY A 93 -4.87 2.66 -2.43
CA GLY A 93 -3.57 3.30 -2.59
C GLY A 93 -2.86 2.89 -3.88
N GLY A 94 -1.79 3.63 -4.16
CA GLY A 94 -1.04 3.48 -5.40
C GLY A 94 -1.75 4.09 -6.61
N LEU A 95 -1.03 4.88 -7.40
CA LEU A 95 -1.60 5.58 -8.56
C LEU A 95 -1.23 4.93 -9.89
N LYS A 96 -0.07 4.27 -9.94
CA LYS A 96 0.49 3.69 -11.17
C LYS A 96 1.19 2.37 -10.87
N ASP A 97 1.10 1.46 -11.80
CA ASP A 97 1.72 0.12 -11.72
C ASP A 97 3.25 0.12 -11.85
N ASN A 98 3.83 1.20 -12.36
CA ASN A 98 5.28 1.38 -12.50
C ASN A 98 5.87 2.38 -11.49
N ALA A 99 5.13 2.76 -10.47
CA ALA A 99 5.58 3.67 -9.42
C ALA A 99 5.45 3.05 -8.03
N ILE A 100 6.45 3.26 -7.18
CA ILE A 100 6.40 2.87 -5.77
C ILE A 100 5.29 3.71 -5.11
N PRO A 101 4.27 3.09 -4.48
CA PRO A 101 3.17 3.82 -3.87
C PRO A 101 3.63 4.78 -2.76
N VAL A 102 3.19 6.03 -2.81
CA VAL A 102 3.58 7.08 -1.86
C VAL A 102 2.51 7.36 -0.80
N GLU A 103 1.28 6.99 -1.09
CA GLU A 103 0.14 7.15 -0.19
C GLU A 103 -0.78 5.95 -0.32
N SER A 104 -1.25 5.45 0.82
CA SER A 104 -2.28 4.41 0.92
C SER A 104 -3.06 4.61 2.20
N PHE A 105 -4.31 4.14 2.21
CA PHE A 105 -5.13 4.18 3.40
C PHE A 105 -6.00 2.92 3.56
N ALA A 106 -6.36 2.64 4.79
CA ALA A 106 -7.36 1.63 5.13
C ALA A 106 -8.44 2.24 6.01
N VAL A 107 -9.67 1.81 5.79
CA VAL A 107 -10.80 2.06 6.71
C VAL A 107 -11.10 0.75 7.42
N VAL A 108 -11.11 0.80 8.75
CA VAL A 108 -11.31 -0.36 9.61
C VAL A 108 -12.36 -0.08 10.69
N VAL A 109 -13.00 -1.12 11.20
CA VAL A 109 -13.79 -1.08 12.42
C VAL A 109 -13.01 -1.83 13.49
N VAL A 110 -12.80 -1.21 14.65
CA VAL A 110 -12.03 -1.77 15.77
C VAL A 110 -12.92 -1.89 17.01
N SER A 111 -12.74 -2.97 17.79
CA SER A 111 -13.47 -3.20 19.03
C SER A 111 -12.99 -2.32 20.20
N ASP A 112 -11.72 -1.89 20.17
CA ASP A 112 -11.09 -1.07 21.20
C ASP A 112 -10.28 0.06 20.56
N GLU A 113 -10.91 1.23 20.42
CA GLU A 113 -10.31 2.41 19.81
C GLU A 113 -9.03 2.87 20.52
N LYS A 114 -9.00 2.80 21.85
CA LYS A 114 -7.86 3.27 22.63
C LYS A 114 -6.62 2.44 22.34
N LYS A 115 -6.76 1.10 22.45
CA LYS A 115 -5.64 0.19 22.14
C LYS A 115 -5.20 0.31 20.68
N ALA A 116 -6.14 0.45 19.77
CA ALA A 116 -5.84 0.63 18.35
C ALA A 116 -5.00 1.88 18.10
N ARG A 117 -5.39 3.03 18.67
CA ARG A 117 -4.64 4.28 18.51
C ARG A 117 -3.26 4.23 19.16
N GLU A 118 -3.14 3.70 20.38
CA GLU A 118 -1.86 3.55 21.08
C GLU A 118 -0.89 2.66 20.27
N ALA A 119 -1.38 1.56 19.72
CA ALA A 119 -0.57 0.65 18.90
C ALA A 119 -0.12 1.29 17.59
N LEU A 120 -1.01 2.02 16.91
CA LEU A 120 -0.69 2.71 15.66
C LEU A 120 0.25 3.91 15.88
N GLU A 121 0.13 4.64 16.98
CA GLU A 121 1.06 5.72 17.34
C GLU A 121 2.48 5.18 17.52
N LYS A 122 2.62 4.11 18.30
CA LYS A 122 3.91 3.42 18.45
C LYS A 122 4.46 2.93 17.13
N PHE A 123 3.63 2.29 16.31
CA PHE A 123 4.04 1.82 15.00
C PHE A 123 4.47 2.98 14.08
N GLY A 124 3.78 4.13 14.14
CA GLY A 124 4.17 5.34 13.42
C GLY A 124 5.56 5.85 13.81
N ASP A 125 5.92 5.77 15.08
CA ASP A 125 7.27 6.14 15.54
C ASP A 125 8.32 5.10 15.10
N ASP A 126 7.99 3.82 15.10
CA ASP A 126 8.85 2.76 14.57
C ASP A 126 9.11 2.99 13.06
N LEU A 127 8.10 3.36 12.28
CA LEU A 127 8.24 3.69 10.86
C LEU A 127 9.16 4.90 10.62
N LYS A 128 9.02 5.97 11.39
CA LYS A 128 9.92 7.15 11.29
C LYS A 128 11.37 6.78 11.56
N ASN A 129 11.61 5.89 12.50
CA ASN A 129 12.95 5.41 12.78
C ASN A 129 13.49 4.49 11.68
N GLU A 130 12.69 3.56 11.19
CA GLU A 130 13.04 2.61 10.13
C GLU A 130 13.38 3.34 8.82
N TYR A 131 12.55 4.29 8.41
CA TYR A 131 12.66 5.00 7.14
C TYR A 131 13.29 6.39 7.24
N ARG A 132 13.96 6.72 8.35
CA ARG A 132 14.57 8.04 8.61
C ARG A 132 15.48 8.56 7.50
N THR A 133 16.10 7.68 6.70
CA THR A 133 17.01 8.04 5.61
C THR A 133 16.31 8.05 4.25
N PRO A 134 15.65 6.95 3.80
CA PRO A 134 15.03 6.92 2.48
C PRO A 134 13.75 7.76 2.39
N ASP A 135 12.94 7.81 3.45
CA ASP A 135 11.65 8.50 3.51
C ASP A 135 11.46 9.26 4.83
N PRO A 136 12.26 10.32 5.09
CA PRO A 136 12.27 11.02 6.39
C PRO A 136 10.94 11.69 6.75
N ASP A 137 10.09 11.95 5.77
CA ASP A 137 8.79 12.61 5.94
C ASP A 137 7.63 11.61 6.09
N VAL A 138 7.93 10.30 6.26
CA VAL A 138 6.91 9.26 6.45
C VAL A 138 6.03 9.58 7.64
N THR A 139 4.72 9.52 7.44
CA THR A 139 3.72 9.73 8.49
C THR A 139 2.65 8.65 8.45
N LEU A 140 2.16 8.31 9.63
CA LEU A 140 0.98 7.49 9.82
C LEU A 140 -0.05 8.31 10.58
N CYS A 141 -1.20 8.56 9.95
CA CYS A 141 -2.30 9.34 10.51
C CYS A 141 -3.49 8.44 10.81
N VAL A 142 -4.16 8.68 11.94
CA VAL A 142 -5.36 7.93 12.35
C VAL A 142 -6.47 8.91 12.64
N GLU A 143 -7.53 8.85 11.84
CA GLU A 143 -8.69 9.73 11.92
C GLU A 143 -9.96 8.90 12.19
N SER A 144 -10.94 9.50 12.86
CA SER A 144 -12.26 8.91 12.95
C SER A 144 -12.96 9.02 11.59
N ALA A 145 -13.63 7.97 11.17
CA ALA A 145 -14.30 7.91 9.88
C ALA A 145 -15.73 7.35 10.01
N ALA A 146 -16.49 7.46 8.94
CA ALA A 146 -17.77 6.78 8.79
C ALA A 146 -17.63 5.71 7.70
N PRO A 147 -18.13 4.49 7.92
CA PRO A 147 -18.08 3.46 6.91
C PRO A 147 -19.09 3.76 5.80
N THR A 148 -18.66 3.59 4.56
CA THR A 148 -19.56 3.70 3.39
C THR A 148 -20.30 2.40 3.08
N VAL A 149 -19.75 1.28 3.57
CA VAL A 149 -20.29 -0.07 3.42
C VAL A 149 -20.00 -0.87 4.69
N LEU A 150 -20.68 -2.01 4.85
CA LEU A 150 -20.40 -2.93 5.96
C LEU A 150 -18.94 -3.43 5.87
N PRO A 151 -18.30 -3.68 7.02
CA PRO A 151 -16.96 -4.28 7.05
C PRO A 151 -16.98 -5.71 6.50
N MET A 152 -15.82 -6.17 6.09
CA MET A 152 -15.60 -7.56 5.69
C MET A 152 -15.76 -8.49 6.89
N THR A 153 -16.06 -9.77 6.63
CA THR A 153 -16.01 -10.80 7.67
C THR A 153 -14.61 -10.90 8.28
N ASN A 154 -14.49 -11.55 9.42
CA ASN A 154 -13.18 -11.79 10.04
C ASN A 154 -12.23 -12.51 9.08
N ALA A 155 -12.67 -13.62 8.52
CA ALA A 155 -11.86 -14.44 7.62
C ALA A 155 -11.41 -13.68 6.36
N ASP A 156 -12.26 -12.78 5.82
CA ASP A 156 -11.89 -12.00 4.65
C ASP A 156 -11.00 -10.80 5.01
N SER A 157 -11.15 -10.23 6.21
CA SER A 157 -10.20 -9.24 6.75
C SER A 157 -8.80 -9.84 6.92
N GLU A 158 -8.69 -11.02 7.51
CA GLU A 158 -7.43 -11.77 7.66
C GLU A 158 -6.77 -12.05 6.30
N LYS A 159 -7.54 -12.44 5.27
CA LYS A 159 -7.02 -12.62 3.91
C LYS A 159 -6.41 -11.34 3.34
N VAL A 160 -7.08 -10.19 3.55
CA VAL A 160 -6.57 -8.89 3.08
C VAL A 160 -5.29 -8.52 3.80
N VAL A 161 -5.22 -8.68 5.13
CA VAL A 161 -4.00 -8.44 5.91
C VAL A 161 -2.86 -9.33 5.41
N THR A 162 -3.11 -10.64 5.28
CA THR A 162 -2.11 -11.59 4.78
C THR A 162 -1.61 -11.21 3.40
N LEU A 163 -2.50 -10.85 2.47
CA LEU A 163 -2.11 -10.45 1.11
C LEU A 163 -1.19 -9.22 1.09
N LEU A 164 -1.42 -8.27 1.99
CA LEU A 164 -0.63 -7.02 2.05
C LEU A 164 0.69 -7.18 2.80
N THR A 165 0.86 -8.25 3.57
CA THR A 165 2.07 -8.51 4.39
C THR A 165 2.99 -9.59 3.81
N CYS A 166 2.55 -10.31 2.75
CA CYS A 166 3.36 -11.30 2.01
C CYS A 166 4.34 -10.69 0.98
#